data_043ca11de47972827bda9da65dfbb2c1
#
_entry.id   043ca11de47972827bda9da65dfbb2c1
#
_cell.length_a   1.000
_cell.length_b   1.000
_cell.length_c   1.000
_cell.angle_alpha   90.00
_cell.angle_beta   90.00
_cell.angle_gamma   90.00
#
_symmetry.space_group_name_H-M   'P 1'
#
loop_
_entity.id
_entity.type
_entity.pdbx_description
1 polymer ?
#
loop_
_entity_poly.entity_id
_entity_poly.type
_entity_poly.pdbx_seq_one_letter_code
_entity_poly.pdbx_strand_id
1 'polypeptide(L)'
;METTMSKIKREELLSLEAYYKARPEMRQRAIAERKKRTVILGEHLNMIFENKYLMQYQIQEMLRVEKIFEDEGIQDEMETYNALVPDGTNFKVTMKLEYDNEADRKIALAKLIGIEHRVFIEVEGQPRVYAIANEDLDRTTAEKTSSVHFLRFELTQDMIKSLKAGAQMKVGCDHKEYPSHVESLPAETMASLIEDLN
;
A
#
# COMPACT_ATOMS: atom_id res chain seq x y z
N MET A 1 -20.31 -18.15 1.16
CA MET A 1 -19.00 -18.35 1.80
C MET A 1 -18.21 -17.07 1.55
N GLU A 2 -18.06 -16.23 2.56
CA GLU A 2 -17.22 -15.05 2.47
C GLU A 2 -15.77 -15.52 2.32
N THR A 3 -15.20 -15.25 1.18
CA THR A 3 -13.76 -15.52 0.95
C THR A 3 -12.99 -14.36 1.60
N THR A 4 -12.81 -14.43 2.90
CA THR A 4 -11.88 -13.52 3.58
C THR A 4 -10.53 -13.64 2.90
N MET A 5 -10.00 -12.56 2.36
CA MET A 5 -8.66 -12.53 1.78
C MET A 5 -7.68 -13.07 2.82
N SER A 6 -7.18 -14.28 2.58
CA SER A 6 -6.37 -14.97 3.58
C SER A 6 -4.97 -14.38 3.64
N LYS A 7 -4.46 -14.17 4.85
CA LYS A 7 -3.06 -13.84 5.10
C LYS A 7 -2.12 -14.85 4.41
N ILE A 8 -0.90 -14.43 4.14
CA ILE A 8 0.16 -15.29 3.61
C ILE A 8 0.51 -16.32 4.68
N LYS A 9 0.53 -17.59 4.27
CA LYS A 9 0.87 -18.72 5.12
C LYS A 9 2.29 -19.21 4.84
N ARG A 10 2.88 -19.92 5.79
CA ARG A 10 4.25 -20.45 5.67
C ARG A 10 4.44 -21.35 4.46
N GLU A 11 3.46 -22.18 4.15
CA GLU A 11 3.47 -23.10 3.00
C GLU A 11 3.39 -22.40 1.64
N GLU A 12 3.01 -21.11 1.60
CA GLU A 12 3.00 -20.30 0.38
C GLU A 12 4.37 -19.66 0.08
N LEU A 13 5.30 -19.73 1.04
CA LEU A 13 6.66 -19.21 0.87
C LEU A 13 7.59 -20.30 0.36
N LEU A 14 8.41 -19.92 -0.61
CA LEU A 14 9.46 -20.78 -1.17
C LEU A 14 10.69 -20.82 -0.25
N SER A 15 11.40 -21.95 -0.27
CA SER A 15 12.76 -21.98 0.29
C SER A 15 13.68 -21.00 -0.46
N LEU A 16 14.79 -20.58 0.15
CA LEU A 16 15.73 -19.65 -0.51
C LEU A 16 16.27 -20.19 -1.84
N GLU A 17 16.49 -21.51 -1.94
CA GLU A 17 16.92 -22.17 -3.18
C GLU A 17 15.84 -22.15 -4.26
N ALA A 18 14.60 -22.47 -3.90
CA ALA A 18 13.46 -22.44 -4.81
C ALA A 18 13.17 -21.01 -5.25
N TYR A 19 13.23 -20.06 -4.31
CA TYR A 19 13.04 -18.64 -4.62
C TYR A 19 14.11 -18.10 -5.54
N TYR A 20 15.37 -18.46 -5.37
CA TYR A 20 16.45 -18.05 -6.27
C TYR A 20 16.14 -18.38 -7.74
N LYS A 21 15.57 -19.55 -8.00
CA LYS A 21 15.18 -19.98 -9.34
C LYS A 21 13.93 -19.24 -9.86
N ALA A 22 12.93 -19.04 -9.00
CA ALA A 22 11.66 -18.39 -9.36
C ALA A 22 11.76 -16.84 -9.40
N ARG A 23 12.77 -16.25 -8.74
CA ARG A 23 12.91 -14.82 -8.54
C ARG A 23 12.80 -13.96 -9.80
N PRO A 24 13.45 -14.30 -10.94
CA PRO A 24 13.35 -13.46 -12.15
C PRO A 24 11.90 -13.26 -12.60
N GLU A 25 11.11 -14.31 -12.62
CA GLU A 25 9.70 -14.27 -13.00
C GLU A 25 8.85 -13.54 -11.95
N MET A 26 9.02 -13.88 -10.68
CA MET A 26 8.31 -13.22 -9.57
C MET A 26 8.61 -11.72 -9.53
N ARG A 27 9.85 -11.33 -9.79
CA ARG A 27 10.24 -9.91 -9.85
C ARG A 27 9.56 -9.17 -10.99
N GLN A 28 9.53 -9.75 -12.19
CA GLN A 28 8.84 -9.15 -13.35
C GLN A 28 7.35 -8.96 -13.07
N ARG A 29 6.71 -9.98 -12.51
CA ARG A 29 5.30 -9.91 -12.11
C ARG A 29 5.08 -8.85 -11.02
N ALA A 30 5.93 -8.79 -9.99
CA ALA A 30 5.82 -7.80 -8.93
C ALA A 30 5.98 -6.36 -9.45
N ILE A 31 6.88 -6.12 -10.41
CA ILE A 31 7.06 -4.81 -11.06
C ILE A 31 5.79 -4.44 -11.84
N ALA A 32 5.25 -5.35 -12.63
CA ALA A 32 4.03 -5.13 -13.41
C ALA A 32 2.83 -4.87 -12.50
N GLU A 33 2.67 -5.67 -11.45
CA GLU A 33 1.60 -5.52 -10.47
C GLU A 33 1.71 -4.18 -9.72
N ARG A 34 2.89 -3.82 -9.22
CA ARG A 34 3.11 -2.53 -8.55
C ARG A 34 2.81 -1.35 -9.46
N LYS A 35 3.16 -1.42 -10.75
CA LYS A 35 2.87 -0.37 -11.73
C LYS A 35 1.38 -0.11 -11.87
N LYS A 36 0.56 -1.16 -11.94
CA LYS A 36 -0.91 -1.03 -12.03
C LYS A 36 -1.50 -0.40 -10.77
N ARG A 37 -0.89 -0.63 -9.61
CA ARG A 37 -1.40 -0.31 -8.29
C ARG A 37 -0.74 0.94 -7.68
N THR A 38 0.03 1.69 -8.47
CA THR A 38 0.64 2.95 -8.05
C THR A 38 -0.17 4.13 -8.54
N VAL A 39 -0.56 4.99 -7.60
CA VAL A 39 -1.21 6.28 -7.87
C VAL A 39 -0.28 7.39 -7.42
N ILE A 40 0.00 8.33 -8.32
CA ILE A 40 0.89 9.48 -8.05
C ILE A 40 0.02 10.71 -7.86
N LEU A 41 0.15 11.35 -6.72
CA LEU A 41 -0.50 12.63 -6.41
C LEU A 41 0.54 13.75 -6.50
N GLY A 42 0.34 14.66 -7.44
CA GLY A 42 1.31 15.72 -7.74
C GLY A 42 2.65 15.16 -8.21
N GLU A 43 3.76 15.73 -7.73
CA GLU A 43 5.11 15.38 -8.19
C GLU A 43 5.84 14.40 -7.25
N HIS A 44 5.45 14.34 -5.97
CA HIS A 44 6.28 13.71 -4.94
C HIS A 44 5.57 12.65 -4.10
N LEU A 45 4.24 12.56 -4.15
CA LEU A 45 3.50 11.63 -3.31
C LEU A 45 3.09 10.40 -4.13
N ASN A 46 3.73 9.27 -3.84
CA ASN A 46 3.44 7.97 -4.43
C ASN A 46 2.64 7.11 -3.47
N MET A 47 1.52 6.57 -3.93
CA MET A 47 0.66 5.66 -3.20
C MET A 47 0.66 4.30 -3.88
N ILE A 48 1.21 3.29 -3.24
CA ILE A 48 1.24 1.91 -3.72
C ILE A 48 0.17 1.14 -2.96
N PHE A 49 -0.90 0.76 -3.65
CA PHE A 49 -1.95 -0.09 -3.08
C PHE A 49 -1.43 -1.53 -3.00
N GLU A 50 -1.16 -1.98 -1.80
CA GLU A 50 -0.59 -3.30 -1.56
C GLU A 50 -1.62 -4.42 -1.74
N ASN A 51 -1.14 -5.61 -2.06
CA ASN A 51 -1.96 -6.82 -2.11
C ASN A 51 -1.16 -8.03 -1.62
N LYS A 52 -1.83 -9.16 -1.49
CA LYS A 52 -1.21 -10.40 -1.01
C LYS A 52 0.03 -10.78 -1.81
N TYR A 53 0.00 -10.65 -3.14
CA TYR A 53 1.13 -11.04 -3.99
C TYR A 53 2.35 -10.13 -3.78
N LEU A 54 2.14 -8.80 -3.71
CA LEU A 54 3.22 -7.84 -3.47
C LEU A 54 3.87 -8.07 -2.10
N MET A 55 3.07 -8.38 -1.08
CA MET A 55 3.57 -8.68 0.27
C MET A 55 4.30 -10.02 0.32
N GLN A 56 3.80 -11.04 -0.35
CA GLN A 56 4.51 -12.32 -0.49
C GLN A 56 5.88 -12.14 -1.18
N TYR A 57 5.92 -11.38 -2.26
CA TYR A 57 7.17 -11.06 -2.93
C TYR A 57 8.13 -10.28 -2.01
N GLN A 58 7.62 -9.32 -1.24
CA GLN A 58 8.42 -8.54 -0.30
C GLN A 58 9.03 -9.43 0.81
N ILE A 59 8.23 -10.32 1.41
CA ILE A 59 8.74 -11.32 2.38
C ILE A 59 9.89 -12.11 1.75
N GLN A 60 9.70 -12.68 0.56
CA GLN A 60 10.73 -13.48 -0.12
C GLN A 60 12.01 -12.68 -0.39
N GLU A 61 11.91 -11.40 -0.75
CA GLU A 61 13.08 -10.53 -0.92
C GLU A 61 13.79 -10.26 0.41
N MET A 62 13.06 -10.04 1.51
CA MET A 62 13.65 -9.85 2.83
C MET A 62 14.35 -11.11 3.33
N LEU A 63 13.70 -12.27 3.25
CA LEU A 63 14.31 -13.55 3.62
C LEU A 63 15.64 -13.79 2.85
N ARG A 64 15.66 -13.42 1.56
CA ARG A 64 16.85 -13.54 0.71
C ARG A 64 17.96 -12.55 1.11
N VAL A 65 17.63 -11.28 1.32
CA VAL A 65 18.61 -10.21 1.59
C VAL A 65 19.22 -10.37 2.97
N GLU A 66 18.37 -10.64 3.97
CA GLU A 66 18.78 -10.82 5.37
C GLU A 66 19.28 -12.24 5.67
N LYS A 67 19.20 -13.15 4.67
CA LYS A 67 19.58 -14.57 4.80
C LYS A 67 18.83 -15.27 5.93
N ILE A 68 17.55 -14.98 6.07
CA ILE A 68 16.68 -15.57 7.09
C ILE A 68 16.20 -16.94 6.58
N PHE A 69 16.49 -18.00 7.32
CA PHE A 69 16.08 -19.36 7.00
C PHE A 69 15.54 -20.12 8.23
N GLU A 70 15.63 -19.53 9.40
CA GLU A 70 15.09 -20.07 10.64
C GLU A 70 13.60 -19.72 10.76
N ASP A 71 12.81 -20.65 11.28
CA ASP A 71 11.35 -20.52 11.32
C ASP A 71 10.89 -19.29 12.12
N GLU A 72 11.55 -18.94 13.22
CA GLU A 72 11.24 -17.77 14.04
C GLU A 72 11.37 -16.47 13.23
N GLY A 73 12.51 -16.27 12.55
CA GLY A 73 12.73 -15.08 11.70
C GLY A 73 11.77 -15.02 10.50
N ILE A 74 11.42 -16.18 9.91
CA ILE A 74 10.42 -16.24 8.84
C ILE A 74 9.04 -15.82 9.38
N GLN A 75 8.68 -16.25 10.58
CA GLN A 75 7.41 -15.90 11.21
C GLN A 75 7.34 -14.39 11.49
N ASP A 76 8.41 -13.78 11.99
CA ASP A 76 8.50 -12.34 12.24
C ASP A 76 8.28 -11.51 10.97
N GLU A 77 8.92 -11.91 9.85
CA GLU A 77 8.71 -11.25 8.55
C GLU A 77 7.27 -11.43 8.07
N MET A 78 6.70 -12.62 8.22
CA MET A 78 5.32 -12.88 7.86
C MET A 78 4.34 -12.02 8.66
N GLU A 79 4.53 -11.87 9.96
CA GLU A 79 3.67 -11.05 10.81
C GLU A 79 3.74 -9.57 10.40
N THR A 80 4.94 -9.07 10.17
CA THR A 80 5.19 -7.70 9.72
C THR A 80 4.45 -7.39 8.42
N TYR A 81 4.63 -8.21 7.38
CA TYR A 81 4.05 -7.92 6.06
C TYR A 81 2.59 -8.35 5.91
N ASN A 82 2.12 -9.33 6.69
CA ASN A 82 0.71 -9.70 6.71
C ASN A 82 -0.19 -8.58 7.26
N ALA A 83 0.35 -7.64 8.04
CA ALA A 83 -0.37 -6.44 8.45
C ALA A 83 -0.74 -5.53 7.27
N LEU A 84 0.01 -5.63 6.16
CA LEU A 84 -0.18 -4.85 4.93
C LEU A 84 -0.98 -5.60 3.85
N VAL A 85 -1.50 -6.79 4.13
CA VAL A 85 -2.39 -7.51 3.23
C VAL A 85 -3.83 -7.03 3.48
N PRO A 86 -4.56 -6.58 2.43
CA PRO A 86 -5.98 -6.26 2.54
C PRO A 86 -6.80 -7.45 3.04
N ASP A 87 -7.88 -7.19 3.77
CA ASP A 87 -8.73 -8.24 4.36
C ASP A 87 -10.09 -8.43 3.67
N GLY A 88 -10.32 -7.66 2.59
CA GLY A 88 -11.56 -7.71 1.82
C GLY A 88 -12.51 -6.54 2.09
N THR A 89 -12.24 -5.73 3.12
CA THR A 89 -13.04 -4.54 3.47
C THR A 89 -12.24 -3.24 3.40
N ASN A 90 -10.97 -3.32 3.06
CA ASN A 90 -10.07 -2.17 3.06
C ASN A 90 -9.04 -2.21 1.94
N PHE A 91 -8.42 -1.07 1.71
CA PHE A 91 -7.17 -0.98 0.97
C PHE A 91 -6.02 -0.69 1.94
N LYS A 92 -4.90 -1.39 1.74
CA LYS A 92 -3.63 -1.14 2.42
C LYS A 92 -2.69 -0.43 1.45
N VAL A 93 -2.06 0.64 1.89
CA VAL A 93 -1.26 1.50 1.01
C VAL A 93 0.08 1.83 1.67
N THR A 94 1.16 1.64 0.92
CA THR A 94 2.45 2.25 1.23
C THR A 94 2.50 3.62 0.56
N MET A 95 2.50 4.68 1.36
CA MET A 95 2.65 6.05 0.90
C MET A 95 4.11 6.46 0.99
N LYS A 96 4.64 7.06 -0.07
CA LYS A 96 6.02 7.55 -0.13
C LYS A 96 6.05 9.01 -0.57
N LEU A 97 6.88 9.80 0.11
CA LEU A 97 7.24 11.16 -0.29
C LEU A 97 8.65 11.10 -0.90
N GLU A 98 8.72 11.25 -2.22
CA GLU A 98 9.94 11.06 -3.00
C GLU A 98 10.46 12.41 -3.51
N TYR A 99 11.69 12.74 -3.13
CA TYR A 99 12.42 13.94 -3.53
C TYR A 99 13.83 13.53 -3.93
N ASP A 100 14.29 13.92 -5.11
CA ASP A 100 15.60 13.58 -5.63
C ASP A 100 16.72 14.22 -4.82
N ASN A 101 16.50 15.45 -4.34
CA ASN A 101 17.46 16.19 -3.56
C ASN A 101 17.21 16.02 -2.06
N GLU A 102 18.25 15.71 -1.30
CA GLU A 102 18.16 15.51 0.15
C GLU A 102 17.76 16.80 0.91
N ALA A 103 18.28 17.97 0.49
CA ALA A 103 17.96 19.24 1.13
C ALA A 103 16.47 19.59 0.91
N ASP A 104 15.97 19.42 -0.30
CA ASP A 104 14.55 19.66 -0.64
C ASP A 104 13.64 18.69 0.12
N ARG A 105 14.03 17.42 0.20
CA ARG A 105 13.30 16.41 0.98
C ARG A 105 13.21 16.81 2.45
N LYS A 106 14.31 17.25 3.06
CA LYS A 106 14.33 17.66 4.47
C LYS A 106 13.40 18.85 4.73
N ILE A 107 13.38 19.84 3.86
CA ILE A 107 12.50 21.00 3.93
C ILE A 107 11.03 20.57 3.77
N ALA A 108 10.75 19.72 2.77
CA ALA A 108 9.41 19.25 2.49
C ALA A 108 8.84 18.44 3.66
N LEU A 109 9.59 17.49 4.21
CA LEU A 109 9.12 16.66 5.32
C LEU A 109 8.82 17.49 6.58
N ALA A 110 9.51 18.61 6.80
CA ALA A 110 9.21 19.53 7.90
C ALA A 110 7.90 20.30 7.66
N LYS A 111 7.55 20.62 6.40
CA LYS A 111 6.30 21.30 6.05
C LYS A 111 5.08 20.38 6.00
N LEU A 112 5.30 19.09 5.72
CA LEU A 112 4.25 18.10 5.46
C LEU A 112 3.85 17.29 6.70
N ILE A 113 4.12 17.81 7.91
CA ILE A 113 3.72 17.15 9.16
C ILE A 113 2.20 16.92 9.15
N GLY A 114 1.78 15.67 9.37
CA GLY A 114 0.37 15.27 9.40
C GLY A 114 -0.23 14.97 8.02
N ILE A 115 0.56 14.96 6.95
CA ILE A 115 0.08 14.65 5.59
C ILE A 115 -0.56 13.25 5.51
N GLU A 116 -0.07 12.30 6.29
CA GLU A 116 -0.58 10.92 6.38
C GLU A 116 -2.05 10.85 6.80
N HIS A 117 -2.55 11.85 7.51
CA HIS A 117 -3.96 11.96 7.92
C HIS A 117 -4.82 12.80 6.96
N ARG A 118 -4.21 13.35 5.92
CA ARG A 118 -4.87 14.22 4.94
C ARG A 118 -5.00 13.56 3.57
N VAL A 119 -4.58 12.32 3.44
CA VAL A 119 -4.79 11.49 2.26
C VAL A 119 -6.16 10.82 2.35
N PHE A 120 -6.89 10.81 1.24
CA PHE A 120 -8.25 10.30 1.19
C PHE A 120 -8.54 9.53 -0.10
N ILE A 121 -9.55 8.69 -0.03
CA ILE A 121 -10.25 8.15 -1.19
C ILE A 121 -11.72 8.59 -1.16
N GLU A 122 -12.35 8.68 -2.32
CA GLU A 122 -13.76 9.06 -2.47
C GLU A 122 -14.37 8.22 -3.57
N VAL A 123 -15.27 7.33 -3.22
CA VAL A 123 -16.05 6.53 -4.16
C VAL A 123 -17.21 7.37 -4.65
N GLU A 124 -17.47 7.36 -5.95
CA GLU A 124 -18.56 8.13 -6.57
C GLU A 124 -19.89 7.93 -5.84
N GLY A 125 -20.51 9.05 -5.44
CA GLY A 125 -21.76 9.04 -4.69
C GLY A 125 -21.65 8.64 -3.22
N GLN A 126 -20.45 8.46 -2.68
CA GLN A 126 -20.20 8.05 -1.30
C GLN A 126 -19.41 9.11 -0.51
N PRO A 127 -19.48 9.11 0.81
CA PRO A 127 -18.64 9.99 1.63
C PRO A 127 -17.15 9.73 1.44
N ARG A 128 -16.34 10.78 1.64
CA ARG A 128 -14.89 10.69 1.65
C ARG A 128 -14.37 9.83 2.82
N VAL A 129 -13.37 9.01 2.55
CA VAL A 129 -12.67 8.19 3.55
C VAL A 129 -11.24 8.67 3.68
N TYR A 130 -10.85 9.12 4.87
CA TYR A 130 -9.47 9.46 5.16
C TYR A 130 -8.67 8.25 5.59
N ALA A 131 -7.38 8.28 5.34
CA ALA A 131 -6.45 7.24 5.74
C ALA A 131 -6.37 7.12 7.26
N ILE A 132 -6.36 5.89 7.76
CA ILE A 132 -5.90 5.52 9.08
C ILE A 132 -4.41 5.21 8.93
N ALA A 133 -3.57 6.02 9.58
CA ALA A 133 -2.13 5.98 9.37
C ALA A 133 -1.41 5.46 10.62
N ASN A 134 -0.23 4.87 10.41
CA ASN A 134 0.74 4.55 11.46
C ASN A 134 0.16 3.68 12.60
N GLU A 135 -0.67 2.68 12.26
CA GLU A 135 -1.26 1.76 13.26
C GLU A 135 -0.21 0.88 13.93
N ASP A 136 0.97 0.71 13.34
CA ASP A 136 2.08 -0.06 13.86
C ASP A 136 3.02 0.76 14.76
N LEU A 137 3.38 1.98 14.32
CA LEU A 137 4.23 2.90 15.07
C LEU A 137 4.05 4.34 14.57
N ASP A 138 4.31 5.29 15.44
CA ASP A 138 4.30 6.70 15.07
C ASP A 138 5.56 7.05 14.26
N ARG A 139 5.35 7.64 13.07
CA ARG A 139 6.41 8.02 12.12
C ARG A 139 6.59 9.53 11.99
N THR A 140 5.80 10.29 12.71
CA THR A 140 5.83 11.76 12.68
C THR A 140 6.35 12.30 14.01
N THR A 141 7.27 13.23 13.93
CA THR A 141 7.80 13.97 15.10
C THR A 141 7.30 15.42 15.09
N ALA A 142 7.61 16.19 16.13
CA ALA A 142 7.29 17.61 16.18
C ALA A 142 8.06 18.43 15.10
N GLU A 143 9.14 17.89 14.54
CA GLU A 143 10.02 18.59 13.61
C GLU A 143 9.76 18.21 12.16
N LYS A 144 9.37 16.96 11.88
CA LYS A 144 9.15 16.44 10.53
C LYS A 144 8.28 15.19 10.51
N THR A 145 7.65 14.93 9.37
CA THR A 145 7.03 13.63 9.06
C THR A 145 8.06 12.66 8.45
N SER A 146 7.69 11.39 8.32
CA SER A 146 8.49 10.40 7.58
C SER A 146 8.30 10.54 6.08
N SER A 147 9.26 10.04 5.31
CA SER A 147 9.11 9.85 3.86
C SER A 147 8.31 8.60 3.48
N VAL A 148 8.01 7.73 4.44
CA VAL A 148 7.21 6.52 4.22
C VAL A 148 6.17 6.38 5.33
N HIS A 149 4.93 6.13 4.94
CA HIS A 149 3.82 5.84 5.84
C HIS A 149 3.04 4.63 5.35
N PHE A 150 2.49 3.85 6.27
CA PHE A 150 1.55 2.78 5.97
C PHE A 150 0.14 3.26 6.32
N LEU A 151 -0.74 3.13 5.34
CA LEU A 151 -2.10 3.67 5.40
C LEU A 151 -3.11 2.55 5.21
N ARG A 152 -4.26 2.68 5.86
CA ARG A 152 -5.43 1.83 5.64
C ARG A 152 -6.65 2.70 5.34
N PHE A 153 -7.37 2.34 4.29
CA PHE A 153 -8.66 2.94 3.95
C PHE A 153 -9.75 1.91 4.19
N GLU A 154 -10.54 2.10 5.22
CA GLU A 154 -11.65 1.21 5.56
C GLU A 154 -12.89 1.58 4.76
N LEU A 155 -13.47 0.60 4.06
CA LEU A 155 -14.61 0.80 3.19
C LEU A 155 -15.89 0.28 3.84
N THR A 156 -16.99 0.98 3.63
CA THR A 156 -18.32 0.45 3.95
C THR A 156 -18.77 -0.58 2.91
N GLN A 157 -19.70 -1.44 3.28
CA GLN A 157 -20.28 -2.41 2.34
C GLN A 157 -20.94 -1.74 1.13
N ASP A 158 -21.49 -0.54 1.29
CA ASP A 158 -22.08 0.20 0.18
C ASP A 158 -21.03 0.77 -0.76
N MET A 159 -19.86 1.21 -0.25
CA MET A 159 -18.72 1.58 -1.08
C MET A 159 -18.20 0.39 -1.89
N ILE A 160 -18.05 -0.77 -1.25
CA ILE A 160 -17.60 -2.00 -1.93
C ILE A 160 -18.57 -2.40 -3.04
N LYS A 161 -19.88 -2.38 -2.76
CA LYS A 161 -20.92 -2.66 -3.78
C LYS A 161 -20.87 -1.66 -4.93
N SER A 162 -20.68 -0.36 -4.64
CA SER A 162 -20.59 0.67 -5.67
C SER A 162 -19.37 0.46 -6.55
N LEU A 163 -18.19 0.18 -5.97
CA LEU A 163 -16.96 -0.12 -6.72
C LEU A 163 -17.13 -1.36 -7.61
N LYS A 164 -17.73 -2.44 -7.09
CA LYS A 164 -18.02 -3.66 -7.86
C LYS A 164 -19.06 -3.43 -8.96
N ALA A 165 -19.92 -2.45 -8.80
CA ALA A 165 -20.87 -2.02 -9.82
C ALA A 165 -20.27 -1.05 -10.87
N GLY A 166 -18.98 -0.69 -10.75
CA GLY A 166 -18.27 0.14 -11.70
C GLY A 166 -18.18 1.62 -11.35
N ALA A 167 -18.51 2.00 -10.10
CA ALA A 167 -18.31 3.38 -9.63
C ALA A 167 -16.83 3.76 -9.68
N GLN A 168 -16.56 5.02 -10.02
CA GLN A 168 -15.21 5.55 -10.05
C GLN A 168 -14.70 5.88 -8.64
N MET A 169 -13.39 5.91 -8.49
CA MET A 169 -12.72 6.28 -7.25
C MET A 169 -11.73 7.41 -7.50
N LYS A 170 -11.90 8.49 -6.74
CA LYS A 170 -10.96 9.58 -6.61
C LYS A 170 -10.00 9.29 -5.48
N VAL A 171 -8.75 9.63 -5.67
CA VAL A 171 -7.69 9.56 -4.65
C VAL A 171 -7.08 10.94 -4.51
N GLY A 172 -6.87 11.42 -3.29
CA GLY A 172 -6.34 12.76 -3.10
C GLY A 172 -5.67 12.98 -1.75
N CYS A 173 -5.08 14.15 -1.65
CA CYS A 173 -4.52 14.73 -0.44
C CYS A 173 -5.03 16.18 -0.32
N ASP A 174 -5.58 16.54 0.84
CA ASP A 174 -6.04 17.91 1.13
C ASP A 174 -5.18 18.58 2.20
N HIS A 175 -3.93 18.14 2.37
CA HIS A 175 -2.97 18.84 3.19
C HIS A 175 -2.70 20.24 2.63
N LYS A 176 -2.73 21.27 3.48
CA LYS A 176 -2.62 22.69 3.08
C LYS A 176 -1.40 23.01 2.22
N GLU A 177 -0.28 22.32 2.49
CA GLU A 177 0.99 22.50 1.75
C GLU A 177 1.11 21.54 0.55
N TYR A 178 0.16 20.61 0.38
CA TYR A 178 0.21 19.62 -0.69
C TYR A 178 -1.20 19.21 -1.19
N PRO A 179 -2.05 20.16 -1.60
CA PRO A 179 -3.36 19.81 -2.15
C PRO A 179 -3.18 19.19 -3.54
N SER A 180 -3.59 17.93 -3.70
CA SER A 180 -3.49 17.23 -4.97
C SER A 180 -4.50 16.09 -5.04
N HIS A 181 -4.96 15.75 -6.24
CA HIS A 181 -5.85 14.60 -6.43
C HIS A 181 -5.81 14.07 -7.87
N VAL A 182 -6.23 12.80 -8.01
CA VAL A 182 -6.58 12.14 -9.26
C VAL A 182 -8.07 11.88 -9.22
N GLU A 183 -8.82 12.46 -10.16
CA GLU A 183 -10.30 12.48 -10.15
C GLU A 183 -10.89 11.09 -10.39
N SER A 184 -10.26 10.29 -11.26
CA SER A 184 -10.64 8.90 -11.52
C SER A 184 -9.41 8.06 -11.82
N LEU A 185 -9.39 6.85 -11.30
CA LEU A 185 -8.28 5.93 -11.55
C LEU A 185 -8.44 5.24 -12.91
N PRO A 186 -7.33 4.85 -13.55
CA PRO A 186 -7.36 4.04 -14.77
C PRO A 186 -8.15 2.73 -14.57
N ALA A 187 -8.85 2.28 -15.61
CA ALA A 187 -9.66 1.05 -15.55
C ALA A 187 -8.86 -0.19 -15.10
N GLU A 188 -7.61 -0.31 -15.54
CA GLU A 188 -6.72 -1.41 -15.14
C GLU A 188 -6.39 -1.36 -13.65
N THR A 189 -6.16 -0.15 -13.11
CA THR A 189 -5.94 0.06 -11.67
C THR A 189 -7.19 -0.32 -10.89
N MET A 190 -8.36 0.21 -11.29
CA MET A 190 -9.65 -0.08 -10.65
C MET A 190 -9.95 -1.58 -10.63
N ALA A 191 -9.78 -2.27 -11.76
CA ALA A 191 -9.98 -3.72 -11.85
C ALA A 191 -9.09 -4.47 -10.86
N SER A 192 -7.80 -4.11 -10.78
CA SER A 192 -6.87 -4.74 -9.84
C SER A 192 -7.21 -4.46 -8.37
N LEU A 193 -7.69 -3.24 -8.03
CA LEU A 193 -8.08 -2.90 -6.67
C LEU A 193 -9.36 -3.61 -6.21
N ILE A 194 -10.33 -3.77 -7.12
CA ILE A 194 -11.60 -4.45 -6.83
C ILE A 194 -11.39 -5.94 -6.49
N GLU A 195 -10.33 -6.56 -7.00
CA GLU A 195 -9.96 -7.94 -6.64
C GLU A 195 -9.65 -8.12 -5.15
N ASP A 196 -9.25 -7.06 -4.45
CA ASP A 196 -8.96 -7.08 -3.01
C ASP A 196 -10.24 -7.01 -2.14
N LEU A 197 -11.42 -6.80 -2.73
CA LEU A 197 -12.66 -6.57 -2.00
C LEU A 197 -13.59 -7.79 -2.04
N ASN A 198 -14.23 -8.12 -0.91
CA ASN A 198 -15.18 -9.24 -0.76
C ASN A 198 -16.61 -8.85 -1.12
#